data_5e792dad7663802064e88dd365973a5e
#
_entry.id   5e792dad7663802064e88dd365973a5e
#
_cell.length_a   1.000
_cell.length_b   1.000
_cell.length_c   1.000
_cell.angle_alpha   90.00
_cell.angle_beta   90.00
_cell.angle_gamma   90.00
#
_symmetry.space_group_name_H-M   'P 1'
#
loop_
_entity.id
_entity.type
_entity.pdbx_description
1 polymer ?
#
loop_
_entity_poly.entity_id
_entity_poly.type
_entity_poly.pdbx_seq_one_letter_code
_entity_poly.pdbx_strand_id
1 'polypeptide(L)'
;MEKIRVAIAGVGNCASSLIQGVTYYKDAKQGDNVPGLMHVELGGYHVSDLEFVAAFDVDASKVGSDLGKAIEGGMNNTIKFADVPTLGVTVQRGPTMDGLNKYYRAVIEESPAEPVDVAQVLRDTRAQVLVSYLPVGSEDAQKFYAQAAIDAGVAFVNAIPVFIASDPVWAKKFADAGVPIIGDDIKSQVGATIVHRVLARLFEDRGLTLDHTYQLHV
;
A
#
# COMPACT_ATOMS: atom_id res chain seq x y z
N MET A 1 -17.75 6.08 15.46
CA MET A 1 -17.53 4.70 14.97
C MET A 1 -16.19 4.20 15.48
N GLU A 2 -16.01 2.88 15.56
CA GLU A 2 -14.71 2.29 15.87
C GLU A 2 -13.77 2.52 14.68
N LYS A 3 -12.51 2.86 14.94
CA LYS A 3 -11.52 3.11 13.88
C LYS A 3 -11.07 1.80 13.23
N ILE A 4 -10.72 1.87 11.95
CA ILE A 4 -10.12 0.74 11.23
C ILE A 4 -8.61 0.73 11.52
N ARG A 5 -8.12 -0.34 12.12
CA ARG A 5 -6.72 -0.49 12.53
C ARG A 5 -5.90 -1.07 11.38
N VAL A 6 -5.01 -0.25 10.84
CA VAL A 6 -4.24 -0.54 9.62
C VAL A 6 -2.77 -0.78 9.93
N ALA A 7 -2.25 -1.89 9.43
CA ALA A 7 -0.81 -2.16 9.37
C ALA A 7 -0.28 -1.93 7.94
N ILE A 8 0.99 -1.54 7.81
CA ILE A 8 1.63 -1.27 6.52
C ILE A 8 2.88 -2.13 6.38
N ALA A 9 3.02 -2.82 5.24
CA ALA A 9 4.25 -3.46 4.80
C ALA A 9 4.86 -2.65 3.64
N GLY A 10 6.06 -2.11 3.85
CA GLY A 10 6.75 -1.20 2.94
C GLY A 10 6.38 0.27 3.17
N VAL A 11 7.28 1.00 3.86
CA VAL A 11 7.12 2.43 4.19
C VAL A 11 7.75 3.30 3.11
N GLY A 12 7.34 3.09 1.86
CA GLY A 12 7.79 3.81 0.67
C GLY A 12 6.89 4.98 0.31
N ASN A 13 7.00 5.44 -0.96
CA ASN A 13 6.24 6.57 -1.50
C ASN A 13 4.72 6.37 -1.42
N CYS A 14 4.22 5.15 -1.67
CA CYS A 14 2.80 4.86 -1.59
C CYS A 14 2.27 4.95 -0.15
N ALA A 15 3.03 4.43 0.82
CA ALA A 15 2.70 4.58 2.24
C ALA A 15 2.73 6.04 2.67
N SER A 16 3.72 6.81 2.21
CA SER A 16 3.80 8.25 2.44
C SER A 16 2.56 8.97 1.92
N SER A 17 2.14 8.67 0.69
CA SER A 17 0.93 9.26 0.10
C SER A 17 -0.34 8.91 0.87
N LEU A 18 -0.49 7.65 1.30
CA LEU A 18 -1.66 7.23 2.09
C LEU A 18 -1.72 7.95 3.43
N ILE A 19 -0.62 7.96 4.17
CA ILE A 19 -0.57 8.54 5.52
C ILE A 19 -0.76 10.06 5.49
N GLN A 20 -0.09 10.75 4.56
CA GLN A 20 -0.33 12.16 4.30
C GLN A 20 -1.79 12.40 3.88
N GLY A 21 -2.35 11.55 3.01
CA GLY A 21 -3.73 11.65 2.54
C GLY A 21 -4.75 11.57 3.68
N VAL A 22 -4.58 10.65 4.61
CA VAL A 22 -5.45 10.56 5.81
C VAL A 22 -5.41 11.86 6.61
N THR A 23 -4.21 12.45 6.78
CA THR A 23 -4.05 13.73 7.48
C THR A 23 -4.65 14.90 6.70
N TYR A 24 -4.44 14.93 5.37
CA TYR A 24 -4.90 16.01 4.49
C TYR A 24 -6.43 16.08 4.38
N TYR A 25 -7.07 14.92 4.26
CA TYR A 25 -8.53 14.84 4.06
C TYR A 25 -9.34 14.67 5.36
N LYS A 26 -8.70 14.73 6.52
CA LYS A 26 -9.34 14.45 7.82
C LYS A 26 -10.59 15.32 8.12
N ASP A 27 -10.64 16.53 7.58
CA ASP A 27 -11.72 17.49 7.80
C ASP A 27 -12.71 17.56 6.61
N ALA A 28 -12.55 16.69 5.59
CA ALA A 28 -13.47 16.60 4.46
C ALA A 28 -14.85 16.16 4.92
N LYS A 29 -15.91 16.68 4.28
CA LYS A 29 -17.29 16.36 4.65
C LYS A 29 -17.99 15.61 3.53
N GLN A 30 -18.87 14.69 3.91
CA GLN A 30 -19.71 14.00 2.94
C GLN A 30 -20.53 14.99 2.13
N GLY A 31 -20.50 14.84 0.81
CA GLY A 31 -21.17 15.76 -0.12
C GLY A 31 -20.31 16.90 -0.62
N ASP A 32 -19.14 17.15 -0.03
CA ASP A 32 -18.17 18.09 -0.57
C ASP A 32 -17.55 17.56 -1.88
N ASN A 33 -17.26 18.46 -2.81
CA ASN A 33 -16.41 18.12 -3.96
C ASN A 33 -14.95 18.22 -3.52
N VAL A 34 -14.37 17.06 -3.18
CA VAL A 34 -13.00 16.98 -2.67
C VAL A 34 -12.08 16.42 -3.77
N PRO A 35 -11.32 17.26 -4.48
CA PRO A 35 -10.40 16.78 -5.51
C PRO A 35 -9.40 15.76 -4.95
N GLY A 36 -9.21 14.67 -5.68
CA GLY A 36 -8.28 13.60 -5.29
C GLY A 36 -8.86 12.53 -4.37
N LEU A 37 -10.05 12.73 -3.81
CA LEU A 37 -10.74 11.75 -2.98
C LEU A 37 -12.07 11.36 -3.61
N MET A 38 -12.21 10.09 -4.03
CA MET A 38 -13.43 9.62 -4.70
C MET A 38 -14.62 9.53 -3.74
N HIS A 39 -14.37 9.16 -2.50
CA HIS A 39 -15.37 9.04 -1.45
C HIS A 39 -14.80 9.57 -0.14
N VAL A 40 -15.46 10.54 0.45
CA VAL A 40 -15.12 11.02 1.80
C VAL A 40 -15.51 9.96 2.84
N GLU A 41 -16.66 9.35 2.63
CA GLU A 41 -17.15 8.23 3.43
C GLU A 41 -17.43 7.02 2.52
N LEU A 42 -16.99 5.85 2.94
CA LEU A 42 -17.23 4.58 2.25
C LEU A 42 -17.60 3.51 3.26
N GLY A 43 -18.73 2.83 3.05
CA GLY A 43 -19.20 1.78 3.96
C GLY A 43 -19.46 2.25 5.39
N GLY A 44 -19.75 3.53 5.57
CA GLY A 44 -19.98 4.14 6.87
C GLY A 44 -18.71 4.61 7.58
N TYR A 45 -17.54 4.49 6.97
CA TYR A 45 -16.27 4.98 7.50
C TYR A 45 -15.82 6.23 6.76
N HIS A 46 -15.36 7.21 7.52
CA HIS A 46 -14.69 8.41 7.02
C HIS A 46 -13.19 8.14 6.83
N VAL A 47 -12.53 8.90 5.95
CA VAL A 47 -11.08 8.75 5.71
C VAL A 47 -10.25 8.88 7.00
N SER A 48 -10.70 9.71 7.97
CA SER A 48 -10.05 9.89 9.28
C SER A 48 -10.29 8.74 10.27
N ASP A 49 -11.10 7.75 9.90
CA ASP A 49 -11.30 6.56 10.74
C ASP A 49 -10.20 5.52 10.56
N LEU A 50 -9.25 5.74 9.65
CA LEU A 50 -8.06 4.92 9.53
C LEU A 50 -7.08 5.23 10.66
N GLU A 51 -6.70 4.21 11.43
CA GLU A 51 -5.70 4.28 12.50
C GLU A 51 -4.52 3.37 12.15
N PHE A 52 -3.34 3.94 11.96
CA PHE A 52 -2.13 3.14 11.73
C PHE A 52 -1.65 2.56 13.07
N VAL A 53 -1.39 1.25 13.11
CA VAL A 53 -1.07 0.53 14.35
C VAL A 53 0.20 -0.30 14.27
N ALA A 54 0.68 -0.60 13.06
CA ALA A 54 1.95 -1.29 12.83
C ALA A 54 2.52 -0.89 11.47
N ALA A 55 3.84 -0.94 11.34
CA ALA A 55 4.51 -0.73 10.07
C ALA A 55 5.80 -1.57 10.01
N PHE A 56 6.09 -2.10 8.82
CA PHE A 56 7.26 -2.95 8.57
C PHE A 56 8.06 -2.41 7.39
N ASP A 57 9.37 -2.33 7.56
CA ASP A 57 10.32 -1.98 6.50
C ASP A 57 11.65 -2.71 6.73
N VAL A 58 12.56 -2.63 5.77
CA VAL A 58 13.92 -3.19 5.87
C VAL A 58 15.00 -2.11 5.91
N ASP A 59 14.67 -0.87 5.56
CA ASP A 59 15.56 0.28 5.44
C ASP A 59 16.00 0.78 6.83
N ALA A 60 17.33 0.80 7.07
CA ALA A 60 17.93 1.27 8.32
C ALA A 60 17.55 2.72 8.67
N SER A 61 17.27 3.55 7.68
CA SER A 61 16.87 4.94 7.91
C SER A 61 15.43 5.09 8.44
N LYS A 62 14.62 4.02 8.37
CA LYS A 62 13.20 3.99 8.75
C LYS A 62 12.93 3.13 9.96
N VAL A 63 13.55 1.94 10.01
CA VAL A 63 13.37 1.00 11.13
C VAL A 63 13.78 1.65 12.46
N GLY A 64 12.91 1.54 13.46
CA GLY A 64 13.09 2.18 14.77
C GLY A 64 12.59 3.62 14.85
N SER A 65 12.22 4.25 13.72
CA SER A 65 11.62 5.59 13.70
C SER A 65 10.10 5.53 13.82
N ASP A 66 9.49 6.65 14.28
CA ASP A 66 8.04 6.81 14.20
C ASP A 66 7.58 6.82 12.73
N LEU A 67 6.46 6.17 12.44
CA LEU A 67 5.92 6.04 11.10
C LEU A 67 5.66 7.40 10.44
N GLY A 68 5.16 8.39 11.20
CA GLY A 68 4.93 9.76 10.70
C GLY A 68 6.20 10.46 10.25
N LYS A 69 7.37 10.08 10.81
CA LYS A 69 8.68 10.57 10.39
C LYS A 69 9.30 9.68 9.30
N ALA A 70 9.13 8.37 9.41
CA ALA A 70 9.72 7.39 8.48
C ALA A 70 9.23 7.56 7.04
N ILE A 71 8.00 8.05 6.83
CA ILE A 71 7.45 8.33 5.49
C ILE A 71 8.19 9.44 4.73
N GLU A 72 8.98 10.26 5.42
CA GLU A 72 9.84 11.29 4.82
C GLU A 72 11.31 10.82 4.70
N GLY A 73 11.63 9.61 5.19
CA GLY A 73 12.98 9.09 5.29
C GLY A 73 13.46 8.31 4.06
N GLY A 74 14.76 8.06 4.03
CA GLY A 74 15.40 7.24 3.01
C GLY A 74 15.24 7.79 1.60
N MET A 75 14.86 6.91 0.68
CA MET A 75 14.67 7.26 -0.74
C MET A 75 13.26 7.80 -1.06
N ASN A 76 12.43 8.04 -0.06
CA ASN A 76 11.10 8.57 -0.31
C ASN A 76 11.20 9.98 -0.90
N ASN A 77 10.55 10.18 -2.04
CA ASN A 77 10.51 11.44 -2.78
C ASN A 77 9.08 11.92 -3.04
N THR A 78 8.11 11.39 -2.33
CA THR A 78 6.73 11.86 -2.35
C THR A 78 6.69 13.33 -1.94
N ILE A 79 6.02 14.15 -2.74
CA ILE A 79 5.82 15.56 -2.39
C ILE A 79 5.13 15.66 -1.04
N LYS A 80 5.66 16.52 -0.14
CA LYS A 80 5.02 16.80 1.13
C LYS A 80 3.81 17.72 0.90
N PHE A 81 2.62 17.21 1.13
CA PHE A 81 1.35 17.96 1.01
C PHE A 81 0.54 18.00 2.31
N ALA A 82 1.01 17.31 3.35
CA ALA A 82 0.45 17.39 4.70
C ALA A 82 1.54 17.23 5.76
N ASP A 83 1.38 17.95 6.87
CA ASP A 83 2.23 17.77 8.06
C ASP A 83 1.66 16.64 8.91
N VAL A 84 2.26 15.45 8.80
CA VAL A 84 1.86 14.28 9.57
C VAL A 84 2.43 14.38 10.98
N PRO A 85 1.60 14.32 12.03
CA PRO A 85 2.07 14.33 13.40
C PRO A 85 2.81 13.02 13.75
N THR A 86 3.46 12.98 14.90
CA THR A 86 3.92 11.73 15.49
C THR A 86 2.73 10.80 15.69
N LEU A 87 2.81 9.59 15.12
CA LEU A 87 1.73 8.62 15.15
C LEU A 87 1.83 7.65 16.34
N GLY A 88 2.97 7.59 17.02
CA GLY A 88 3.24 6.64 18.09
C GLY A 88 3.44 5.21 17.59
N VAL A 89 3.67 5.02 16.30
CA VAL A 89 3.86 3.73 15.64
C VAL A 89 5.32 3.61 15.22
N THR A 90 6.07 2.74 15.86
CA THR A 90 7.46 2.46 15.48
C THR A 90 7.50 1.54 14.28
N VAL A 91 8.26 1.91 13.24
CA VAL A 91 8.52 1.04 12.09
C VAL A 91 9.39 -0.13 12.55
N GLN A 92 8.90 -1.34 12.38
CA GLN A 92 9.57 -2.57 12.78
C GLN A 92 10.31 -3.20 11.62
N ARG A 93 11.36 -3.98 11.93
CA ARG A 93 12.15 -4.69 10.94
C ARG A 93 11.36 -5.88 10.38
N GLY A 94 10.94 -5.79 9.12
CA GLY A 94 10.41 -6.93 8.37
C GLY A 94 11.52 -7.86 7.87
N PRO A 95 11.22 -9.07 7.39
CA PRO A 95 12.24 -9.95 6.80
C PRO A 95 12.75 -9.38 5.47
N THR A 96 14.04 -9.51 5.23
CA THR A 96 14.63 -9.24 3.93
C THR A 96 14.47 -10.46 3.05
N MET A 97 13.84 -10.25 1.90
CA MET A 97 13.59 -11.27 0.89
C MET A 97 13.98 -10.71 -0.50
N ASP A 98 13.21 -11.01 -1.53
CA ASP A 98 13.46 -10.60 -2.91
C ASP A 98 13.17 -9.10 -3.20
N GLY A 99 12.52 -8.38 -2.30
CA GLY A 99 12.21 -6.95 -2.46
C GLY A 99 13.44 -6.04 -2.57
N LEU A 100 14.57 -6.41 -1.96
CA LEU A 100 15.84 -5.73 -2.14
C LEU A 100 16.62 -6.33 -3.32
N ASN A 101 16.24 -5.98 -4.54
CA ASN A 101 17.01 -6.35 -5.73
C ASN A 101 18.36 -5.60 -5.81
N LYS A 102 19.19 -5.95 -6.81
CA LYS A 102 20.54 -5.37 -6.97
C LYS A 102 20.58 -3.84 -7.05
N TYR A 103 19.53 -3.20 -7.54
CA TYR A 103 19.46 -1.75 -7.67
C TYR A 103 19.13 -1.10 -6.34
N TYR A 104 18.17 -1.66 -5.60
CA TYR A 104 17.83 -1.17 -4.27
C TYR A 104 18.96 -1.39 -3.25
N ARG A 105 19.69 -2.52 -3.32
CA ARG A 105 20.87 -2.78 -2.48
C ARG A 105 22.00 -1.76 -2.66
N ALA A 106 22.03 -1.05 -3.77
CA ALA A 106 23.03 0.00 -4.00
C ALA A 106 22.73 1.30 -3.26
N VAL A 107 21.49 1.49 -2.80
CA VAL A 107 20.99 2.77 -2.28
C VAL A 107 20.24 2.66 -0.96
N ILE A 108 19.79 1.46 -0.59
CA ILE A 108 19.13 1.18 0.69
C ILE A 108 20.09 0.38 1.58
N GLU A 109 20.42 0.95 2.72
CA GLU A 109 21.13 0.23 3.78
C GLU A 109 20.12 -0.62 4.56
N GLU A 110 20.38 -1.92 4.64
CA GLU A 110 19.53 -2.84 5.36
C GLU A 110 19.72 -2.66 6.88
N SER A 111 18.61 -2.53 7.60
CA SER A 111 18.66 -2.42 9.06
C SER A 111 19.32 -3.64 9.70
N PRO A 112 20.24 -3.46 10.65
CA PRO A 112 20.86 -4.56 11.39
C PRO A 112 19.96 -5.18 12.45
N ALA A 113 18.77 -4.63 12.69
CA ALA A 113 17.82 -5.18 13.66
C ALA A 113 17.34 -6.56 13.22
N GLU A 114 17.02 -7.42 14.16
CA GLU A 114 16.40 -8.72 13.87
C GLU A 114 14.98 -8.55 13.32
N PRO A 115 14.57 -9.32 12.32
CA PRO A 115 13.21 -9.31 11.83
C PRO A 115 12.22 -9.74 12.92
N VAL A 116 11.08 -9.05 13.01
CA VAL A 116 10.01 -9.41 13.94
C VAL A 116 9.13 -10.53 13.39
N ASP A 117 8.42 -11.22 14.29
CA ASP A 117 7.29 -12.07 13.90
C ASP A 117 6.11 -11.17 13.47
N VAL A 118 5.94 -11.00 12.18
CA VAL A 118 4.91 -10.11 11.60
C VAL A 118 3.51 -10.54 12.02
N ALA A 119 3.20 -11.85 12.01
CA ALA A 119 1.88 -12.33 12.38
C ALA A 119 1.60 -12.06 13.87
N GLN A 120 2.61 -12.19 14.73
CA GLN A 120 2.47 -11.86 16.15
C GLN A 120 2.24 -10.36 16.36
N VAL A 121 3.00 -9.50 15.68
CA VAL A 121 2.80 -8.04 15.74
C VAL A 121 1.41 -7.65 15.29
N LEU A 122 0.90 -8.24 14.20
CA LEU A 122 -0.46 -7.98 13.71
C LEU A 122 -1.53 -8.34 14.76
N ARG A 123 -1.36 -9.46 15.47
CA ARG A 123 -2.25 -9.87 16.57
C ARG A 123 -2.17 -8.91 17.77
N ASP A 124 -0.94 -8.60 18.23
CA ASP A 124 -0.71 -7.76 19.41
C ASP A 124 -1.22 -6.35 19.23
N THR A 125 -1.06 -5.81 18.01
CA THR A 125 -1.58 -4.49 17.64
C THR A 125 -3.05 -4.52 17.25
N ARG A 126 -3.70 -5.69 17.24
CA ARG A 126 -5.09 -5.87 16.80
C ARG A 126 -5.34 -5.23 15.44
N ALA A 127 -4.40 -5.37 14.53
CA ALA A 127 -4.58 -4.89 13.16
C ALA A 127 -5.80 -5.59 12.53
N GLN A 128 -6.58 -4.86 11.76
CA GLN A 128 -7.74 -5.39 11.02
C GLN A 128 -7.40 -5.54 9.54
N VAL A 129 -6.50 -4.69 9.04
CA VAL A 129 -6.09 -4.67 7.64
C VAL A 129 -4.58 -4.52 7.55
N LEU A 130 -3.92 -5.36 6.76
CA LEU A 130 -2.53 -5.19 6.34
C LEU A 130 -2.51 -4.72 4.89
N VAL A 131 -1.94 -3.53 4.66
CA VAL A 131 -1.74 -2.98 3.31
C VAL A 131 -0.29 -3.19 2.90
N SER A 132 -0.07 -3.84 1.76
CA SER A 132 1.27 -4.08 1.22
C SER A 132 1.62 -3.12 0.09
N TYR A 133 2.68 -2.37 0.31
CA TYR A 133 3.31 -1.41 -0.62
C TYR A 133 4.78 -1.78 -0.89
N LEU A 134 5.07 -3.07 -0.95
CA LEU A 134 6.42 -3.56 -1.23
C LEU A 134 6.88 -3.10 -2.63
N PRO A 135 8.20 -3.06 -2.89
CA PRO A 135 8.73 -2.77 -4.23
C PRO A 135 8.24 -3.77 -5.28
N VAL A 136 8.06 -3.30 -6.52
CA VAL A 136 7.72 -4.19 -7.65
C VAL A 136 8.78 -5.27 -7.81
N GLY A 137 8.34 -6.52 -7.99
CA GLY A 137 9.20 -7.70 -8.08
C GLY A 137 9.42 -8.44 -6.76
N SER A 138 8.81 -7.97 -5.65
CA SER A 138 8.88 -8.60 -4.33
C SER A 138 7.90 -9.77 -4.21
N GLU A 139 8.07 -10.82 -5.00
CA GLU A 139 7.09 -11.92 -5.04
C GLU A 139 7.11 -12.78 -3.77
N ASP A 140 8.30 -13.18 -3.31
CA ASP A 140 8.45 -13.99 -2.11
C ASP A 140 8.06 -13.21 -0.85
N ALA A 141 8.48 -11.95 -0.76
CA ALA A 141 8.09 -11.07 0.34
C ALA A 141 6.58 -10.85 0.37
N GLN A 142 5.94 -10.66 -0.79
CA GLN A 142 4.50 -10.49 -0.87
C GLN A 142 3.74 -11.73 -0.38
N LYS A 143 4.17 -12.92 -0.78
CA LYS A 143 3.62 -14.19 -0.32
C LYS A 143 3.81 -14.38 1.19
N PHE A 144 4.96 -13.96 1.72
CA PHE A 144 5.22 -13.98 3.16
C PHE A 144 4.22 -13.11 3.93
N TYR A 145 4.03 -11.84 3.52
CA TYR A 145 3.09 -10.94 4.19
C TYR A 145 1.63 -11.40 4.02
N ALA A 146 1.27 -11.95 2.87
CA ALA A 146 -0.04 -12.55 2.64
C ALA A 146 -0.29 -13.73 3.60
N GLN A 147 0.70 -14.61 3.80
CA GLN A 147 0.58 -15.71 4.76
C GLN A 147 0.51 -15.19 6.20
N ALA A 148 1.33 -14.21 6.58
CA ALA A 148 1.28 -13.60 7.91
C ALA A 148 -0.09 -12.96 8.21
N ALA A 149 -0.74 -12.36 7.21
CA ALA A 149 -2.09 -11.82 7.33
C ALA A 149 -3.12 -12.95 7.59
N ILE A 150 -3.04 -14.07 6.85
CA ILE A 150 -3.88 -15.26 7.08
C ILE A 150 -3.67 -15.79 8.50
N ASP A 151 -2.42 -15.97 8.92
CA ASP A 151 -2.06 -16.54 10.22
C ASP A 151 -2.52 -15.64 11.39
N ALA A 152 -2.62 -14.35 11.16
CA ALA A 152 -3.11 -13.37 12.12
C ALA A 152 -4.63 -13.13 12.05
N GLY A 153 -5.33 -13.64 11.02
CA GLY A 153 -6.75 -13.36 10.79
C GLY A 153 -7.01 -11.90 10.35
N VAL A 154 -6.07 -11.27 9.65
CA VAL A 154 -6.09 -9.87 9.25
C VAL A 154 -6.37 -9.74 7.76
N ALA A 155 -7.31 -8.89 7.36
CA ALA A 155 -7.61 -8.62 5.95
C ALA A 155 -6.36 -8.12 5.21
N PHE A 156 -6.19 -8.50 3.94
CA PHE A 156 -5.01 -8.17 3.17
C PHE A 156 -5.34 -7.32 1.94
N VAL A 157 -4.65 -6.18 1.80
CA VAL A 157 -4.73 -5.33 0.61
C VAL A 157 -3.41 -5.41 -0.14
N ASN A 158 -3.43 -6.10 -1.29
CA ASN A 158 -2.28 -6.20 -2.17
C ASN A 158 -2.24 -5.04 -3.15
N ALA A 159 -1.37 -4.07 -2.91
CA ALA A 159 -1.23 -2.88 -3.74
C ALA A 159 -0.03 -2.96 -4.72
N ILE A 160 0.49 -4.15 -5.00
CA ILE A 160 1.58 -4.36 -5.95
C ILE A 160 1.23 -5.44 -7.00
N PRO A 161 1.88 -5.44 -8.19
CA PRO A 161 1.56 -6.36 -9.28
C PRO A 161 2.14 -7.77 -9.06
N VAL A 162 1.89 -8.37 -7.90
CA VAL A 162 2.13 -9.78 -7.60
C VAL A 162 0.78 -10.45 -7.42
N PHE A 163 0.52 -11.52 -8.18
CA PHE A 163 -0.78 -12.19 -8.16
C PHE A 163 -0.98 -12.98 -6.87
N ILE A 164 -1.80 -12.44 -5.98
CA ILE A 164 -2.27 -13.09 -4.74
C ILE A 164 -3.79 -13.23 -4.78
N ALA A 165 -4.53 -12.11 -4.92
CA ALA A 165 -5.99 -12.14 -4.92
C ALA A 165 -6.54 -12.84 -6.17
N SER A 166 -5.88 -12.72 -7.31
CA SER A 166 -6.26 -13.36 -8.57
C SER A 166 -5.65 -14.76 -8.78
N ASP A 167 -4.73 -15.20 -7.92
CA ASP A 167 -4.22 -16.56 -7.94
C ASP A 167 -5.20 -17.51 -7.22
N PRO A 168 -5.71 -18.57 -7.90
CA PRO A 168 -6.73 -19.45 -7.33
C PRO A 168 -6.29 -20.17 -6.05
N VAL A 169 -5.00 -20.48 -5.90
CA VAL A 169 -4.46 -21.15 -4.72
C VAL A 169 -4.47 -20.22 -3.51
N TRP A 170 -4.01 -18.99 -3.70
CA TRP A 170 -4.01 -17.97 -2.66
C TRP A 170 -5.43 -17.51 -2.31
N ALA A 171 -6.27 -17.25 -3.33
CA ALA A 171 -7.67 -16.89 -3.11
C ALA A 171 -8.39 -17.95 -2.27
N LYS A 172 -8.12 -19.25 -2.55
CA LYS A 172 -8.67 -20.35 -1.73
C LYS A 172 -8.15 -20.33 -0.29
N LYS A 173 -6.85 -20.09 -0.06
CA LYS A 173 -6.30 -19.99 1.31
C LYS A 173 -7.00 -18.90 2.13
N PHE A 174 -7.19 -17.71 1.54
CA PHE A 174 -7.92 -16.63 2.20
C PHE A 174 -9.37 -16.96 2.48
N ALA A 175 -10.06 -17.58 1.50
CA ALA A 175 -11.45 -18.03 1.67
C ALA A 175 -11.59 -19.11 2.76
N ASP A 176 -10.71 -20.11 2.78
CA ASP A 176 -10.71 -21.18 3.79
C ASP A 176 -10.45 -20.61 5.20
N ALA A 177 -9.62 -19.59 5.31
CA ALA A 177 -9.34 -18.90 6.57
C ALA A 177 -10.45 -17.89 6.97
N GLY A 178 -11.40 -17.60 6.10
CA GLY A 178 -12.41 -16.55 6.32
C GLY A 178 -11.84 -15.13 6.40
N VAL A 179 -10.68 -14.89 5.78
CA VAL A 179 -9.97 -13.61 5.79
C VAL A 179 -10.19 -12.88 4.46
N PRO A 180 -10.65 -11.62 4.46
CA PRO A 180 -10.80 -10.86 3.23
C PRO A 180 -9.46 -10.53 2.56
N ILE A 181 -9.45 -10.56 1.22
CA ILE A 181 -8.35 -10.08 0.39
C ILE A 181 -8.88 -9.20 -0.73
N ILE A 182 -8.14 -8.15 -1.07
CA ILE A 182 -8.37 -7.32 -2.24
C ILE A 182 -7.04 -7.05 -2.94
N GLY A 183 -7.03 -7.02 -4.26
CA GLY A 183 -5.86 -6.80 -5.14
C GLY A 183 -6.20 -7.31 -6.53
N ASP A 184 -5.27 -7.51 -7.41
CA ASP A 184 -3.86 -7.22 -7.20
C ASP A 184 -3.54 -5.89 -7.88
N ASP A 185 -2.51 -5.19 -7.31
CA ASP A 185 -2.04 -3.89 -7.78
C ASP A 185 -2.99 -2.71 -7.48
N ILE A 186 -2.48 -1.50 -7.59
CA ILE A 186 -3.25 -0.24 -7.51
C ILE A 186 -3.17 0.49 -8.84
N LYS A 187 -4.24 1.22 -9.18
CA LYS A 187 -4.28 2.05 -10.38
C LYS A 187 -4.19 3.52 -10.02
N SER A 188 -3.43 4.26 -10.84
CA SER A 188 -3.51 5.72 -10.80
C SER A 188 -4.93 6.19 -11.13
N GLN A 189 -5.40 7.25 -10.49
CA GLN A 189 -6.70 7.87 -10.80
C GLN A 189 -6.74 8.35 -12.26
N VAL A 190 -5.66 9.00 -12.72
CA VAL A 190 -5.41 9.36 -14.11
C VAL A 190 -3.98 8.96 -14.43
N GLY A 191 -3.80 7.87 -15.14
CA GLY A 191 -2.50 7.39 -15.57
C GLY A 191 -2.44 7.23 -17.09
N ALA A 192 -1.25 6.99 -17.62
CA ALA A 192 -1.03 6.82 -19.05
C ALA A 192 -1.96 5.75 -19.65
N THR A 193 -2.18 4.63 -18.98
CA THR A 193 -3.08 3.57 -19.44
C THR A 193 -4.54 4.04 -19.55
N ILE A 194 -5.02 4.85 -18.60
CA ILE A 194 -6.41 5.36 -18.62
C ILE A 194 -6.57 6.35 -19.78
N VAL A 195 -5.64 7.30 -19.92
CA VAL A 195 -5.63 8.27 -21.01
C VAL A 195 -5.58 7.55 -22.37
N HIS A 196 -4.70 6.57 -22.51
CA HIS A 196 -4.55 5.77 -23.71
C HIS A 196 -5.86 5.06 -24.08
N ARG A 197 -6.53 4.40 -23.14
CA ARG A 197 -7.81 3.71 -23.37
C ARG A 197 -8.90 4.68 -23.79
N VAL A 198 -8.98 5.86 -23.15
CA VAL A 198 -9.99 6.87 -23.52
C VAL A 198 -9.76 7.38 -24.94
N LEU A 199 -8.50 7.67 -25.32
CA LEU A 199 -8.16 8.10 -26.67
C LEU A 199 -8.43 7.00 -27.71
N ALA A 200 -8.05 5.75 -27.44
CA ALA A 200 -8.34 4.63 -28.34
C ALA A 200 -9.85 4.48 -28.57
N ARG A 201 -10.64 4.54 -27.50
CA ARG A 201 -12.09 4.49 -27.58
C ARG A 201 -12.69 5.66 -28.38
N LEU A 202 -12.14 6.87 -28.19
CA LEU A 202 -12.57 8.04 -28.95
C LEU A 202 -12.42 7.84 -30.47
N PHE A 203 -11.30 7.23 -30.91
CA PHE A 203 -11.10 6.92 -32.34
C PHE A 203 -12.15 5.96 -32.86
N GLU A 204 -12.44 4.87 -32.15
CA GLU A 204 -13.51 3.93 -32.49
C GLU A 204 -14.87 4.63 -32.58
N ASP A 205 -15.24 5.42 -31.58
CA ASP A 205 -16.53 6.15 -31.53
C ASP A 205 -16.67 7.18 -32.66
N ARG A 206 -15.54 7.63 -33.20
CA ARG A 206 -15.51 8.53 -34.38
C ARG A 206 -15.40 7.79 -35.70
N GLY A 207 -15.49 6.46 -35.72
CA GLY A 207 -15.44 5.62 -36.93
C GLY A 207 -14.05 5.50 -37.55
N LEU A 208 -12.99 5.76 -36.76
CA LEU A 208 -11.60 5.58 -37.20
C LEU A 208 -11.09 4.21 -36.78
N THR A 209 -10.31 3.58 -37.67
CA THR A 209 -9.59 2.36 -37.33
C THR A 209 -8.23 2.70 -36.74
N LEU A 210 -7.94 2.16 -35.59
CA LEU A 210 -6.65 2.31 -34.96
C LEU A 210 -5.73 1.16 -35.39
N ASP A 211 -4.79 1.44 -36.28
CA ASP A 211 -3.88 0.42 -36.79
C ASP A 211 -2.81 0.03 -35.76
N HIS A 212 -2.17 1.05 -35.18
CA HIS A 212 -1.08 0.85 -34.21
C HIS A 212 -1.11 1.92 -33.13
N THR A 213 -0.70 1.53 -31.92
CA THR A 213 -0.51 2.44 -30.83
C THR A 213 0.64 1.98 -29.93
N TYR A 214 1.37 2.94 -29.36
CA TYR A 214 2.48 2.68 -28.47
C TYR A 214 2.37 3.53 -27.21
N GLN A 215 2.69 2.91 -26.08
CA GLN A 215 2.81 3.61 -24.80
C GLN A 215 4.22 3.35 -24.27
N LEU A 216 5.01 4.41 -24.12
CA LEU A 216 6.36 4.34 -23.56
C LEU A 216 6.34 4.91 -22.14
N HIS A 217 6.97 4.20 -21.22
CA HIS A 217 7.26 4.66 -19.86
C HIS A 217 8.75 4.97 -19.79
N VAL A 218 9.09 6.21 -19.48
CA VAL A 218 10.48 6.71 -19.39
C VAL A 218 10.80 7.01 -17.94
#